data_92b4c33d3896efa59be678cd8d38d6a9
#
_entry.id   92b4c33d3896efa59be678cd8d38d6a9
#
_cell.length_a   1.000
_cell.length_b   1.000
_cell.length_c   1.000
_cell.angle_alpha   90.00
_cell.angle_beta   90.00
_cell.angle_gamma   90.00
#
_symmetry.space_group_name_H-M   'P 1'
#
loop_
_entity.id
_entity.type
_entity.pdbx_description
1 polymer ?
#
loop_
_entity_poly.entity_id
_entity_poly.type
_entity_poly.pdbx_seq_one_letter_code
_entity_poly.pdbx_strand_id
1 'polypeptide(L)'
;MRTLDELIDTEDAALPLLQEWAAAANADSSPNHPFEILAPAEADRARVLLALQVTTRSTMGAVAYDTGGLLIDHGWLRVLGSGHARLPRNIADWNAQQSTSAAGFLLVADDVLGGFFALNGGGLGNDAGAVYYWAPETLAWESLDIGYSDFLEWASTDRLQVFYGSARWSGWEADVQALRADQCFNFYPFLWAKEGSVHISSRKAVSVAEQYAVNAELAAKVVG
;
A
#
# COMPACT_ATOMS: atom_id res chain seq x y z
N MET A 1 -25.27 -7.24 -6.47
CA MET A 1 -24.48 -6.32 -5.62
C MET A 1 -25.12 -6.33 -4.23
N ARG A 2 -24.33 -6.49 -3.18
CA ARG A 2 -24.80 -6.41 -1.79
C ARG A 2 -25.06 -4.96 -1.39
N THR A 3 -26.00 -4.74 -0.49
CA THR A 3 -26.30 -3.45 0.13
C THR A 3 -25.23 -3.11 1.19
N LEU A 4 -25.18 -1.85 1.63
CA LEU A 4 -24.26 -1.45 2.69
C LEU A 4 -24.48 -2.24 3.99
N ASP A 5 -25.74 -2.44 4.39
CA ASP A 5 -26.09 -3.19 5.60
C ASP A 5 -25.66 -4.67 5.53
N GLU A 6 -25.61 -5.26 4.32
CA GLU A 6 -25.14 -6.63 4.12
C GLU A 6 -23.59 -6.72 4.12
N LEU A 7 -22.89 -5.59 3.95
CA LEU A 7 -21.44 -5.52 3.95
C LEU A 7 -20.88 -5.17 5.33
N ILE A 8 -21.62 -4.43 6.15
CA ILE A 8 -21.20 -4.07 7.51
C ILE A 8 -21.57 -5.21 8.46
N ASP A 9 -20.55 -5.79 9.09
CA ASP A 9 -20.70 -6.77 10.17
C ASP A 9 -20.28 -6.10 11.49
N THR A 10 -21.17 -6.10 12.46
CA THR A 10 -20.93 -5.49 13.77
C THR A 10 -20.53 -6.50 14.85
N GLU A 11 -20.71 -7.79 14.59
CA GLU A 11 -20.40 -8.85 15.54
C GLU A 11 -18.99 -9.41 15.33
N ASP A 12 -18.62 -9.65 14.06
CA ASP A 12 -17.36 -10.26 13.67
C ASP A 12 -16.48 -9.30 12.83
N ALA A 13 -16.55 -7.99 13.09
CA ALA A 13 -15.73 -7.00 12.36
C ALA A 13 -14.24 -7.22 12.59
N ALA A 14 -13.44 -7.06 11.53
CA ALA A 14 -11.98 -7.26 11.61
C ALA A 14 -11.20 -6.05 12.14
N LEU A 15 -11.84 -4.91 12.41
CA LEU A 15 -11.17 -3.73 12.97
C LEU A 15 -10.40 -4.02 14.28
N PRO A 16 -10.93 -4.80 15.26
CA PRO A 16 -10.19 -5.13 16.47
C PRO A 16 -8.84 -5.84 16.19
N LEU A 17 -8.78 -6.68 15.16
CA LEU A 17 -7.54 -7.36 14.75
C LEU A 17 -6.50 -6.35 14.23
N LEU A 18 -6.90 -5.36 13.45
CA LEU A 18 -6.01 -4.28 12.99
C LEU A 18 -5.50 -3.45 14.17
N GLN A 19 -6.35 -3.19 15.16
CA GLN A 19 -5.99 -2.47 16.38
C GLN A 19 -5.00 -3.27 17.24
N GLU A 20 -5.16 -4.58 17.32
CA GLU A 20 -4.23 -5.48 18.00
C GLU A 20 -2.84 -5.45 17.35
N TRP A 21 -2.77 -5.57 16.03
CA TRP A 21 -1.50 -5.47 15.29
C TRP A 21 -0.84 -4.10 15.47
N ALA A 22 -1.61 -3.01 15.40
CA ALA A 22 -1.10 -1.68 15.64
C ALA A 22 -0.60 -1.49 17.09
N ALA A 23 -1.32 -2.03 18.07
CA ALA A 23 -0.92 -1.99 19.48
C ALA A 23 0.36 -2.79 19.71
N ALA A 24 0.50 -3.97 19.10
CA ALA A 24 1.70 -4.80 19.19
C ALA A 24 2.91 -4.11 18.56
N ALA A 25 2.76 -3.55 17.36
CA ALA A 25 3.83 -2.81 16.68
C ALA A 25 4.29 -1.56 17.45
N ASN A 26 3.37 -0.91 18.18
CA ASN A 26 3.63 0.31 18.95
C ASN A 26 3.90 0.06 20.46
N ALA A 27 4.11 -1.20 20.86
CA ALA A 27 4.26 -1.54 22.30
C ALA A 27 5.47 -0.88 22.97
N ASP A 28 6.52 -0.60 22.21
CA ASP A 28 7.70 0.12 22.71
C ASP A 28 7.47 1.63 22.74
N SER A 29 8.12 2.33 23.68
CA SER A 29 8.03 3.78 23.81
C SER A 29 8.64 4.56 22.63
N SER A 30 9.43 3.91 21.81
CA SER A 30 9.96 4.41 20.52
C SER A 30 9.98 3.25 19.53
N PRO A 31 8.83 2.93 18.92
CA PRO A 31 8.74 1.81 18.01
C PRO A 31 9.62 2.06 16.78
N ASN A 32 10.41 1.06 16.41
CA ASN A 32 11.27 1.12 15.22
C ASN A 32 10.46 1.17 13.92
N HIS A 33 9.19 0.75 13.96
CA HIS A 33 8.27 0.69 12.81
C HIS A 33 6.84 1.02 13.27
N PRO A 34 6.52 2.27 13.57
CA PRO A 34 5.20 2.67 14.04
C PRO A 34 4.11 2.29 13.03
N PHE A 35 3.00 1.80 13.58
CA PHE A 35 1.81 1.44 12.80
C PHE A 35 0.66 2.38 13.21
N GLU A 36 0.24 3.22 12.30
CA GLU A 36 -0.82 4.20 12.53
C GLU A 36 -2.07 3.87 11.72
N ILE A 37 -3.21 3.79 12.40
CA ILE A 37 -4.54 3.65 11.76
C ILE A 37 -5.13 5.05 11.63
N LEU A 38 -5.34 5.51 10.42
CA LEU A 38 -5.97 6.80 10.14
C LEU A 38 -7.50 6.69 10.29
N ALA A 39 -8.14 7.73 10.82
CA ALA A 39 -9.58 7.80 10.90
C ALA A 39 -10.22 7.77 9.49
N PRO A 40 -11.36 7.09 9.28
CA PRO A 40 -12.00 7.00 7.98
C PRO A 40 -12.51 8.35 7.48
N ALA A 41 -12.57 8.51 6.16
CA ALA A 41 -13.29 9.61 5.53
C ALA A 41 -14.80 9.32 5.62
N GLU A 42 -15.50 9.91 6.59
CA GLU A 42 -16.92 9.62 6.86
C GLU A 42 -17.82 9.81 5.62
N ALA A 43 -17.51 10.78 4.75
CA ALA A 43 -18.27 11.03 3.52
C ALA A 43 -18.07 9.95 2.45
N ASP A 44 -16.95 9.23 2.48
CA ASP A 44 -16.54 8.29 1.41
C ASP A 44 -16.60 6.82 1.82
N ARG A 45 -16.47 6.48 3.10
CA ARG A 45 -16.32 5.09 3.57
C ARG A 45 -17.41 4.14 3.06
N ALA A 46 -18.67 4.58 3.07
CA ALA A 46 -19.78 3.78 2.57
C ALA A 46 -19.68 3.52 1.06
N ARG A 47 -19.35 4.55 0.29
CA ARG A 47 -19.15 4.45 -1.17
C ARG A 47 -17.97 3.54 -1.52
N VAL A 48 -16.88 3.64 -0.78
CA VAL A 48 -15.68 2.82 -0.97
C VAL A 48 -16.00 1.35 -0.68
N LEU A 49 -16.65 1.03 0.43
CA LEU A 49 -17.03 -0.35 0.76
C LEU A 49 -18.00 -0.95 -0.28
N LEU A 50 -18.98 -0.16 -0.73
CA LEU A 50 -19.92 -0.56 -1.79
C LEU A 50 -19.21 -0.82 -3.12
N ALA A 51 -18.18 -0.04 -3.46
CA ALA A 51 -17.40 -0.25 -4.68
C ALA A 51 -16.60 -1.56 -4.64
N LEU A 52 -16.06 -1.92 -3.48
CA LEU A 52 -15.25 -3.14 -3.30
C LEU A 52 -16.09 -4.41 -3.11
N GLN A 53 -17.34 -4.29 -2.64
CA GLN A 53 -18.24 -5.43 -2.37
C GLN A 53 -17.65 -6.49 -1.42
N VAL A 54 -16.81 -6.09 -0.48
CA VAL A 54 -16.24 -6.90 0.61
C VAL A 54 -16.95 -6.59 1.93
N THR A 55 -16.97 -7.51 2.88
CA THR A 55 -17.56 -7.28 4.21
C THR A 55 -16.52 -6.80 5.20
N THR A 56 -16.93 -6.05 6.23
CA THR A 56 -16.07 -5.61 7.34
C THR A 56 -15.59 -6.77 8.24
N ARG A 57 -16.07 -8.01 8.04
CA ARG A 57 -15.46 -9.23 8.60
C ARG A 57 -14.06 -9.50 8.06
N SER A 58 -13.77 -9.06 6.84
CA SER A 58 -12.44 -9.18 6.25
C SER A 58 -11.58 -7.97 6.64
N THR A 59 -10.29 -8.18 6.78
CA THR A 59 -9.32 -7.10 7.00
C THR A 59 -9.38 -6.03 5.89
N MET A 60 -9.63 -6.45 4.64
CA MET A 60 -9.81 -5.50 3.53
C MET A 60 -11.05 -4.63 3.72
N GLY A 61 -12.18 -5.21 4.13
CA GLY A 61 -13.40 -4.45 4.40
C GLY A 61 -13.24 -3.52 5.59
N ALA A 62 -12.56 -3.97 6.66
CA ALA A 62 -12.25 -3.13 7.82
C ALA A 62 -11.34 -1.95 7.43
N VAL A 63 -10.27 -2.18 6.65
CA VAL A 63 -9.40 -1.10 6.15
C VAL A 63 -10.20 -0.13 5.27
N ALA A 64 -11.03 -0.63 4.38
CA ALA A 64 -11.79 0.19 3.43
C ALA A 64 -12.93 1.00 4.07
N TYR A 65 -13.50 0.53 5.18
CA TYR A 65 -14.66 1.16 5.81
C TYR A 65 -14.32 1.85 7.14
N ASP A 66 -13.56 1.17 8.00
CA ASP A 66 -13.30 1.63 9.36
C ASP A 66 -12.03 2.46 9.47
N THR A 67 -11.25 2.57 8.39
CA THR A 67 -10.02 3.38 8.37
C THR A 67 -9.93 4.29 7.16
N GLY A 68 -9.18 5.38 7.30
CA GLY A 68 -8.76 6.22 6.17
C GLY A 68 -7.58 5.63 5.40
N GLY A 69 -7.00 4.58 5.94
CA GLY A 69 -5.81 3.88 5.50
C GLY A 69 -4.83 3.69 6.65
N LEU A 70 -3.71 3.03 6.38
CA LEU A 70 -2.68 2.74 7.36
C LEU A 70 -1.36 3.39 6.92
N LEU A 71 -0.66 4.02 7.87
CA LEU A 71 0.70 4.50 7.70
C LEU A 71 1.62 3.65 8.57
N ILE A 72 2.50 2.88 7.94
CA ILE A 72 3.36 1.93 8.60
C ILE A 72 4.81 2.36 8.41
N ASP A 73 5.61 2.22 9.46
CA ASP A 73 7.03 2.53 9.47
C ASP A 73 7.29 3.99 9.04
N HIS A 74 6.78 4.92 9.84
CA HIS A 74 6.85 6.38 9.60
C HIS A 74 6.17 6.84 8.30
N GLY A 75 5.29 6.02 7.69
CA GLY A 75 4.67 6.25 6.38
C GLY A 75 5.51 5.76 5.20
N TRP A 76 6.51 4.91 5.46
CA TRP A 76 7.24 4.20 4.41
C TRP A 76 6.31 3.34 3.55
N LEU A 77 5.46 2.55 4.20
CA LEU A 77 4.39 1.80 3.56
C LEU A 77 3.05 2.46 3.86
N ARG A 78 2.22 2.63 2.84
CA ARG A 78 0.92 3.28 2.91
C ARG A 78 -0.15 2.35 2.34
N VAL A 79 -1.03 1.84 3.21
CA VAL A 79 -2.16 0.99 2.81
C VAL A 79 -3.39 1.84 2.61
N LEU A 80 -4.06 1.68 1.47
CA LEU A 80 -5.20 2.50 1.08
C LEU A 80 -6.49 2.04 1.76
N GLY A 81 -7.18 2.98 2.41
CA GLY A 81 -8.51 2.80 3.00
C GLY A 81 -9.56 3.68 2.32
N SER A 82 -10.46 4.27 3.12
CA SER A 82 -11.48 5.22 2.62
C SER A 82 -10.94 6.61 2.29
N GLY A 83 -9.69 6.90 2.62
CA GLY A 83 -9.05 8.20 2.49
C GLY A 83 -9.02 8.99 3.80
N HIS A 84 -8.05 9.88 3.91
CA HIS A 84 -7.84 10.78 5.05
C HIS A 84 -7.07 12.03 4.59
N ALA A 85 -7.14 13.15 5.31
CA ALA A 85 -6.40 14.37 4.94
C ALA A 85 -4.89 14.13 4.78
N ARG A 86 -4.31 13.22 5.54
CA ARG A 86 -2.89 12.81 5.43
C ARG A 86 -2.63 11.73 4.39
N LEU A 87 -3.65 10.98 3.94
CA LEU A 87 -3.59 9.98 2.87
C LEU A 87 -4.79 10.20 1.94
N PRO A 88 -4.73 11.20 1.04
CA PRO A 88 -5.92 11.71 0.32
C PRO A 88 -6.45 10.75 -0.75
N ARG A 89 -5.73 9.68 -1.07
CA ARG A 89 -6.19 8.63 -1.99
C ARG A 89 -7.01 7.59 -1.24
N ASN A 90 -8.18 7.24 -1.76
CA ASN A 90 -8.89 6.06 -1.30
C ASN A 90 -8.73 4.90 -2.30
N ILE A 91 -8.90 3.68 -1.80
CA ILE A 91 -8.66 2.47 -2.58
C ILE A 91 -9.57 2.36 -3.83
N ALA A 92 -10.83 2.80 -3.75
CA ALA A 92 -11.78 2.68 -4.85
C ALA A 92 -11.46 3.66 -5.99
N ASP A 93 -11.30 4.94 -5.68
CA ASP A 93 -11.03 5.98 -6.69
C ASP A 93 -9.65 5.82 -7.31
N TRP A 94 -8.65 5.43 -6.52
CA TRP A 94 -7.31 5.17 -7.03
C TRP A 94 -7.32 4.05 -8.08
N ASN A 95 -7.96 2.93 -7.78
CA ASN A 95 -8.06 1.82 -8.72
C ASN A 95 -8.90 2.15 -9.96
N ALA A 96 -9.98 2.93 -9.81
CA ALA A 96 -10.76 3.40 -10.94
C ALA A 96 -9.93 4.31 -11.88
N GLN A 97 -9.14 5.23 -11.32
CA GLN A 97 -8.25 6.11 -12.09
C GLN A 97 -7.17 5.33 -12.85
N GLN A 98 -6.63 4.25 -12.27
CA GLN A 98 -5.60 3.42 -12.89
C GLN A 98 -6.18 2.29 -13.77
N SER A 99 -7.51 2.16 -13.87
CA SER A 99 -8.20 1.11 -14.65
C SER A 99 -7.76 -0.32 -14.29
N THR A 100 -7.39 -0.55 -13.03
CA THR A 100 -6.82 -1.83 -12.57
C THR A 100 -7.80 -2.99 -12.64
N SER A 101 -9.11 -2.74 -12.56
CA SER A 101 -10.14 -3.77 -12.72
C SER A 101 -10.06 -4.46 -14.08
N ALA A 102 -9.79 -3.69 -15.14
CA ALA A 102 -9.59 -4.25 -16.49
C ALA A 102 -8.29 -5.05 -16.60
N ALA A 103 -7.28 -4.71 -15.81
CA ALA A 103 -6.01 -5.42 -15.72
C ALA A 103 -6.06 -6.64 -14.79
N GLY A 104 -7.16 -6.87 -14.07
CA GLY A 104 -7.38 -8.05 -13.23
C GLY A 104 -6.61 -8.03 -11.90
N PHE A 105 -6.39 -6.86 -11.31
CA PHE A 105 -5.82 -6.71 -9.97
C PHE A 105 -6.37 -5.48 -9.26
N LEU A 106 -6.10 -5.36 -7.96
CA LEU A 106 -6.49 -4.23 -7.12
C LEU A 106 -5.25 -3.69 -6.39
N LEU A 107 -4.86 -2.44 -6.68
CA LEU A 107 -3.81 -1.75 -5.92
C LEU A 107 -4.28 -1.50 -4.49
N VAL A 108 -3.55 -2.01 -3.52
CA VAL A 108 -3.93 -1.95 -2.09
C VAL A 108 -2.99 -1.10 -1.25
N ALA A 109 -1.73 -0.94 -1.68
CA ALA A 109 -0.73 -0.14 -0.98
C ALA A 109 0.36 0.35 -1.93
N ASP A 110 1.18 1.27 -1.45
CA ASP A 110 2.40 1.75 -2.10
C ASP A 110 3.47 2.08 -1.05
N ASP A 111 4.71 2.22 -1.51
CA ASP A 111 5.83 2.62 -0.68
C ASP A 111 6.51 3.91 -1.15
N VAL A 112 7.44 4.39 -0.36
CA VAL A 112 8.17 5.62 -0.66
C VAL A 112 9.20 5.48 -1.78
N LEU A 113 9.56 4.25 -2.19
CA LEU A 113 10.48 3.98 -3.29
C LEU A 113 9.80 4.05 -4.66
N GLY A 114 8.46 4.21 -4.68
CA GLY A 114 7.65 4.11 -5.89
C GLY A 114 7.30 2.66 -6.26
N GLY A 115 7.37 1.76 -5.27
CA GLY A 115 6.83 0.41 -5.34
C GLY A 115 5.32 0.39 -5.06
N PHE A 116 4.63 -0.63 -5.56
CA PHE A 116 3.17 -0.78 -5.43
C PHE A 116 2.83 -2.21 -5.02
N PHE A 117 1.80 -2.34 -4.18
CA PHE A 117 1.26 -3.64 -3.80
C PHE A 117 -0.13 -3.81 -4.40
N ALA A 118 -0.36 -4.96 -5.00
CA ALA A 118 -1.63 -5.30 -5.62
C ALA A 118 -2.14 -6.67 -5.17
N LEU A 119 -3.43 -6.77 -4.93
CA LEU A 119 -4.12 -8.04 -4.77
C LEU A 119 -4.45 -8.60 -6.15
N ASN A 120 -3.96 -9.79 -6.44
CA ASN A 120 -4.18 -10.45 -7.73
C ASN A 120 -5.62 -10.92 -7.88
N GLY A 121 -6.29 -10.44 -8.92
CA GLY A 121 -7.61 -10.91 -9.36
C GLY A 121 -7.53 -11.86 -10.57
N GLY A 122 -6.34 -12.36 -10.90
CA GLY A 122 -6.05 -13.22 -12.05
C GLY A 122 -5.28 -12.52 -13.18
N GLY A 123 -4.96 -11.24 -13.03
CA GLY A 123 -4.19 -10.47 -14.03
C GLY A 123 -2.67 -10.53 -13.83
N LEU A 124 -2.19 -10.93 -12.66
CA LEU A 124 -0.76 -10.98 -12.33
C LEU A 124 -0.19 -12.40 -12.31
N GLY A 125 -1.05 -13.40 -12.13
CA GLY A 125 -0.66 -14.81 -12.04
C GLY A 125 -1.87 -15.71 -11.82
N ASN A 126 -1.64 -17.01 -11.65
CA ASN A 126 -2.69 -18.01 -11.43
C ASN A 126 -3.17 -18.10 -9.99
N ASP A 127 -2.52 -17.43 -9.07
CA ASP A 127 -2.71 -17.39 -7.62
C ASP A 127 -3.63 -16.22 -7.22
N ALA A 128 -4.85 -16.23 -7.70
CA ALA A 128 -5.85 -15.20 -7.36
C ALA A 128 -5.99 -15.06 -5.84
N GLY A 129 -5.95 -13.83 -5.34
CA GLY A 129 -5.97 -13.52 -3.90
C GLY A 129 -4.58 -13.35 -3.27
N ALA A 130 -3.50 -13.66 -3.97
CA ALA A 130 -2.14 -13.35 -3.52
C ALA A 130 -1.82 -11.85 -3.70
N VAL A 131 -1.00 -11.33 -2.81
CA VAL A 131 -0.45 -9.98 -2.91
C VAL A 131 0.84 -10.02 -3.71
N TYR A 132 0.95 -9.10 -4.66
CA TYR A 132 2.12 -8.88 -5.50
C TYR A 132 2.75 -7.55 -5.17
N TYR A 133 4.06 -7.48 -5.27
CA TYR A 133 4.84 -6.26 -5.18
C TYR A 133 5.39 -5.87 -6.56
N TRP A 134 5.11 -4.65 -7.01
CA TRP A 134 5.82 -4.03 -8.12
C TRP A 134 7.13 -3.45 -7.61
N ALA A 135 8.23 -4.11 -7.93
CA ALA A 135 9.54 -3.71 -7.47
C ALA A 135 10.15 -2.65 -8.42
N PRO A 136 10.47 -1.45 -7.95
CA PRO A 136 11.08 -0.41 -8.79
C PRO A 136 12.48 -0.77 -9.29
N GLU A 137 13.12 -1.79 -8.71
CA GLU A 137 14.44 -2.31 -9.12
C GLU A 137 14.35 -3.27 -10.31
N THR A 138 13.23 -3.95 -10.50
CA THR A 138 13.05 -4.95 -11.56
C THR A 138 12.02 -4.54 -12.60
N LEU A 139 11.20 -3.52 -12.30
CA LEU A 139 10.04 -3.10 -13.11
C LEU A 139 9.06 -4.24 -13.38
N ALA A 140 8.92 -5.16 -12.45
CA ALA A 140 8.09 -6.34 -12.58
C ALA A 140 7.22 -6.57 -11.32
N TRP A 141 6.11 -7.28 -11.51
CA TRP A 141 5.30 -7.79 -10.41
C TRP A 141 5.90 -9.08 -9.88
N GLU A 142 6.10 -9.16 -8.59
CA GLU A 142 6.65 -10.31 -7.86
C GLU A 142 5.64 -10.77 -6.83
N SER A 143 5.24 -12.07 -6.85
CA SER A 143 4.34 -12.63 -5.84
C SER A 143 5.01 -12.63 -4.46
N LEU A 144 4.27 -12.22 -3.45
CA LEU A 144 4.69 -12.38 -2.06
C LEU A 144 4.23 -13.72 -1.46
N ASP A 145 3.46 -14.52 -2.22
CA ASP A 145 2.89 -15.82 -1.84
C ASP A 145 2.02 -15.77 -0.57
N ILE A 146 1.46 -14.61 -0.25
CA ILE A 146 0.57 -14.37 0.90
C ILE A 146 -0.71 -13.65 0.49
N GLY A 147 -1.79 -13.85 1.25
CA GLY A 147 -3.05 -13.13 1.10
C GLY A 147 -3.02 -11.75 1.75
N TYR A 148 -4.11 -10.98 1.55
CA TYR A 148 -4.18 -9.60 2.05
C TYR A 148 -4.08 -9.49 3.59
N SER A 149 -4.73 -10.40 4.34
CA SER A 149 -4.64 -10.39 5.80
C SER A 149 -3.22 -10.67 6.29
N ASP A 150 -2.56 -11.67 5.69
CA ASP A 150 -1.17 -12.02 6.02
C ASP A 150 -0.20 -10.91 5.62
N PHE A 151 -0.50 -10.17 4.54
CA PHE A 151 0.25 -8.98 4.15
C PHE A 151 0.19 -7.87 5.22
N LEU A 152 -0.99 -7.61 5.79
CA LEU A 152 -1.12 -6.62 6.86
C LEU A 152 -0.42 -7.06 8.15
N GLU A 153 -0.56 -8.33 8.52
CA GLU A 153 0.18 -8.89 9.66
C GLU A 153 1.70 -8.83 9.41
N TRP A 154 2.16 -9.23 8.23
CA TRP A 154 3.57 -9.13 7.83
C TRP A 154 4.07 -7.69 7.95
N ALA A 155 3.29 -6.72 7.49
CA ALA A 155 3.65 -5.31 7.53
C ALA A 155 3.70 -4.73 8.95
N SER A 156 3.01 -5.35 9.93
CA SER A 156 3.01 -4.95 11.33
C SER A 156 4.19 -5.52 12.15
N THR A 157 5.06 -6.32 11.52
CA THR A 157 6.16 -7.02 12.18
C THR A 157 7.53 -6.59 11.64
N ASP A 158 8.61 -7.03 12.31
CA ASP A 158 10.00 -6.82 11.89
C ASP A 158 10.31 -7.35 10.49
N ARG A 159 9.45 -8.23 9.93
CA ARG A 159 9.59 -8.74 8.55
C ARG A 159 9.56 -7.64 7.51
N LEU A 160 8.81 -6.55 7.76
CA LEU A 160 8.82 -5.35 6.90
C LEU A 160 10.21 -4.71 6.86
N GLN A 161 10.88 -4.60 8.01
CA GLN A 161 12.23 -4.03 8.10
C GLN A 161 13.26 -4.93 7.39
N VAL A 162 13.11 -6.25 7.51
CA VAL A 162 13.98 -7.20 6.80
C VAL A 162 13.81 -7.05 5.29
N PHE A 163 12.58 -6.92 4.82
CA PHE A 163 12.27 -6.72 3.39
C PHE A 163 12.92 -5.46 2.82
N TYR A 164 12.82 -4.33 3.54
CA TYR A 164 13.39 -3.05 3.08
C TYR A 164 14.80 -2.77 3.62
N GLY A 165 15.45 -3.70 4.31
CA GLY A 165 16.73 -3.44 4.99
C GLY A 165 17.81 -2.86 4.10
N SER A 166 17.97 -3.39 2.88
CA SER A 166 18.94 -2.89 1.89
C SER A 166 18.50 -1.59 1.18
N ALA A 167 17.24 -1.19 1.33
CA ALA A 167 16.66 -0.02 0.69
C ALA A 167 16.65 1.23 1.60
N ARG A 168 17.15 1.11 2.84
CA ARG A 168 17.21 2.22 3.80
C ARG A 168 18.51 3.01 3.61
N TRP A 169 18.40 4.31 3.40
CA TRP A 169 19.55 5.23 3.37
C TRP A 169 19.71 5.97 4.70
N SER A 170 20.85 6.57 4.94
CA SER A 170 21.08 7.38 6.14
C SER A 170 20.13 8.58 6.19
N GLY A 171 19.36 8.72 7.27
CA GLY A 171 18.38 9.81 7.46
C GLY A 171 17.05 9.59 6.72
N TRP A 172 16.75 8.39 6.24
CA TRP A 172 15.52 8.05 5.52
C TRP A 172 14.25 8.44 6.28
N GLU A 173 14.24 8.30 7.62
CA GLU A 173 13.07 8.62 8.45
C GLU A 173 12.65 10.09 8.30
N ALA A 174 13.62 11.00 8.38
CA ALA A 174 13.37 12.43 8.22
C ALA A 174 12.89 12.76 6.79
N ASP A 175 13.50 12.13 5.78
CA ASP A 175 13.09 12.30 4.38
C ASP A 175 11.66 11.82 4.15
N VAL A 176 11.28 10.65 4.71
CA VAL A 176 9.93 10.08 4.61
C VAL A 176 8.90 10.94 5.35
N GLN A 177 9.23 11.44 6.54
CA GLN A 177 8.35 12.32 7.30
C GLN A 177 8.11 13.67 6.60
N ALA A 178 9.02 14.10 5.73
CA ALA A 178 8.85 15.31 4.91
C ALA A 178 7.97 15.08 3.67
N LEU A 179 7.72 13.82 3.26
CA LEU A 179 6.81 13.51 2.17
C LEU A 179 5.35 13.65 2.60
N ARG A 180 4.52 14.12 1.68
CA ARG A 180 3.08 13.89 1.78
C ARG A 180 2.78 12.45 1.33
N ALA A 181 1.75 11.82 1.89
CA ALA A 181 1.44 10.44 1.54
C ALA A 181 0.84 10.23 0.13
N ASP A 182 0.71 11.29 -0.66
CA ASP A 182 0.45 11.25 -2.10
C ASP A 182 1.73 11.40 -2.95
N GLN A 183 2.91 11.36 -2.30
CA GLN A 183 4.23 11.46 -2.92
C GLN A 183 5.09 10.24 -2.60
N CYS A 184 6.02 9.94 -3.51
CA CYS A 184 7.10 8.98 -3.33
C CYS A 184 8.40 9.59 -3.88
N PHE A 185 9.50 8.88 -3.73
CA PHE A 185 10.77 9.30 -4.34
C PHE A 185 10.93 8.70 -5.74
N ASN A 186 11.27 9.54 -6.67
CA ASN A 186 11.88 9.13 -7.94
C ASN A 186 13.39 9.22 -7.80
N PHE A 187 14.12 8.20 -8.25
CA PHE A 187 15.57 8.07 -8.16
C PHE A 187 16.24 8.28 -9.50
N TYR A 188 17.39 8.98 -9.50
CA TYR A 188 18.21 9.11 -10.69
C TYR A 188 19.72 8.96 -10.36
N PRO A 189 20.45 8.01 -10.98
CA PRO A 189 19.94 6.96 -11.89
C PRO A 189 18.81 6.13 -11.30
N PHE A 190 17.93 5.58 -12.15
CA PHE A 190 16.79 4.75 -11.72
C PHE A 190 17.27 3.51 -10.96
N LEU A 191 16.48 3.01 -10.01
CA LEU A 191 16.85 1.85 -9.18
C LEU A 191 17.07 0.56 -10.00
N TRP A 192 16.38 0.40 -11.12
CA TRP A 192 16.59 -0.72 -12.05
C TRP A 192 17.83 -0.56 -12.95
N ALA A 193 18.43 0.61 -13.02
CA ALA A 193 19.66 0.81 -13.80
C ALA A 193 20.87 0.25 -13.04
N LYS A 194 21.87 -0.25 -13.77
CA LYS A 194 23.10 -0.82 -13.21
C LYS A 194 23.81 0.12 -12.21
N GLU A 195 23.73 1.42 -12.48
CA GLU A 195 24.34 2.48 -11.67
C GLU A 195 23.40 2.99 -10.57
N GLY A 196 22.13 2.53 -10.56
CA GLY A 196 21.10 2.97 -9.62
C GLY A 196 21.20 2.29 -8.27
N SER A 197 21.04 3.07 -7.20
CA SER A 197 20.93 2.54 -5.84
C SER A 197 20.34 3.60 -4.92
N VAL A 198 19.61 3.20 -3.90
CA VAL A 198 19.06 4.12 -2.89
C VAL A 198 20.15 4.91 -2.15
N HIS A 199 21.39 4.43 -2.14
CA HIS A 199 22.51 5.06 -1.43
C HIS A 199 23.25 6.13 -2.24
N ILE A 200 23.24 6.04 -3.59
CA ILE A 200 24.01 6.93 -4.46
C ILE A 200 23.15 7.74 -5.42
N SER A 201 21.96 7.25 -5.78
CA SER A 201 21.06 7.99 -6.67
C SER A 201 20.52 9.25 -5.97
N SER A 202 20.39 10.33 -6.72
CA SER A 202 19.64 11.50 -6.25
C SER A 202 18.15 11.15 -6.12
N ARG A 203 17.49 11.75 -5.13
CA ARG A 203 16.06 11.53 -4.84
C ARG A 203 15.27 12.81 -5.05
N LYS A 204 14.11 12.69 -5.65
CA LYS A 204 13.17 13.80 -5.81
C LYS A 204 11.77 13.33 -5.45
N ALA A 205 11.07 14.07 -4.59
CA ALA A 205 9.65 13.85 -4.32
C ALA A 205 8.83 14.12 -5.59
N VAL A 206 8.02 13.14 -5.98
CA VAL A 206 7.08 13.20 -7.10
C VAL A 206 5.72 12.69 -6.65
N SER A 207 4.65 12.94 -7.40
CA SER A 207 3.36 12.34 -7.06
C SER A 207 3.38 10.83 -7.31
N VAL A 208 2.69 10.06 -6.46
CA VAL A 208 2.54 8.61 -6.64
C VAL A 208 1.89 8.28 -8.00
N ALA A 209 0.97 9.14 -8.46
CA ALA A 209 0.30 8.96 -9.75
C ALA A 209 1.28 9.11 -10.94
N GLU A 210 2.17 10.11 -10.90
CA GLU A 210 3.22 10.27 -11.91
C GLU A 210 4.19 9.08 -11.89
N GLN A 211 4.60 8.64 -10.69
CA GLN A 211 5.52 7.51 -10.57
C GLN A 211 4.90 6.23 -11.11
N TYR A 212 3.61 5.97 -10.81
CA TYR A 212 2.90 4.79 -11.35
C TYR A 212 2.87 4.81 -12.89
N ALA A 213 2.53 5.96 -13.48
CA ALA A 213 2.52 6.11 -14.94
C ALA A 213 3.91 5.91 -15.56
N VAL A 214 4.95 6.51 -14.97
CA VAL A 214 6.35 6.35 -15.40
C VAL A 214 6.78 4.88 -15.32
N ASN A 215 6.48 4.18 -14.23
CA ASN A 215 6.81 2.77 -14.06
C ASN A 215 6.15 1.91 -15.15
N ALA A 216 4.87 2.15 -15.46
CA ALA A 216 4.15 1.44 -16.50
C ALA A 216 4.74 1.67 -17.91
N GLU A 217 5.13 2.92 -18.22
CA GLU A 217 5.79 3.25 -19.48
C GLU A 217 7.18 2.60 -19.61
N LEU A 218 7.96 2.61 -18.54
CA LEU A 218 9.31 2.03 -18.53
C LEU A 218 9.26 0.51 -18.70
N ALA A 219 8.36 -0.17 -17.97
CA ALA A 219 8.17 -1.61 -18.13
C ALA A 219 7.81 -1.99 -19.56
N ALA A 220 6.90 -1.25 -20.21
CA ALA A 220 6.53 -1.51 -21.59
C ALA A 220 7.71 -1.34 -22.58
N LYS A 221 8.69 -0.49 -22.26
CA LYS A 221 9.88 -0.26 -23.10
C LYS A 221 11.00 -1.27 -22.88
N VAL A 222 11.09 -1.86 -21.68
CA VAL A 222 12.15 -2.81 -21.31
C VAL A 222 11.79 -4.23 -21.75
N VAL A 223 10.49 -4.58 -21.79
CA VAL A 223 9.98 -5.90 -22.16
C VAL A 223 9.76 -6.04 -23.70
N GLY A 224 9.73 -4.96 -24.45
CA GLY A 224 9.60 -4.93 -25.91
C GLY A 224 10.96 -4.84 -26.60
#